data_399e22d705a355c31db7579e5e1d26b8
#
_entry.id   399e22d705a355c31db7579e5e1d26b8
#
_cell.length_a   1.000
_cell.length_b   1.000
_cell.length_c   1.000
_cell.angle_alpha   90.00
_cell.angle_beta   90.00
_cell.angle_gamma   90.00
#
_symmetry.space_group_name_H-M   'P 1'
#
loop_
_entity.id
_entity.type
_entity.pdbx_description
1 polymer ?
#
loop_
_entity_poly.entity_id
_entity_poly.type
_entity_poly.pdbx_seq_one_letter_code
_entity_poly.pdbx_strand_id
1 'polypeptide(L)'
;MSQLNVGIVGLGWVAGAHIETFKAVKGADITAVCSRRTHDEALLSAEFGTPLKAYTDYVEMLANPDIHVIDICTPHPYHADQAVAAAEAGKHLIIEKPIALTAKEAAQLLDVQ
;
A
#
# COMPACT_ATOMS: atom_id res chain seq x y z
N MET A 1 17.35 -14.13 -5.28
CA MET A 1 16.09 -13.75 -4.61
C MET A 1 15.47 -12.56 -5.29
N SER A 2 14.17 -12.66 -5.52
CA SER A 2 13.45 -11.57 -6.17
C SER A 2 13.26 -10.39 -5.23
N GLN A 3 13.40 -9.20 -5.77
CA GLN A 3 13.07 -7.98 -5.07
C GLN A 3 11.54 -7.86 -4.95
N LEU A 4 11.04 -7.53 -3.76
CA LEU A 4 9.63 -7.26 -3.55
C LEU A 4 9.36 -5.78 -3.73
N ASN A 5 8.37 -5.45 -4.54
CA ASN A 5 7.93 -4.08 -4.75
C ASN A 5 6.66 -3.82 -3.95
N VAL A 6 6.66 -2.75 -3.18
CA VAL A 6 5.58 -2.41 -2.27
C VAL A 6 4.87 -1.16 -2.78
N GLY A 7 3.54 -1.24 -2.86
CA GLY A 7 2.71 -0.08 -3.13
C GLY A 7 2.04 0.37 -1.84
N ILE A 8 2.08 1.67 -1.55
CA ILE A 8 1.42 2.24 -0.38
C ILE A 8 0.10 2.87 -0.81
N VAL A 9 -0.99 2.56 -0.11
CA VAL A 9 -2.25 3.26 -0.29
C VAL A 9 -2.46 4.22 0.89
N GLY A 10 -2.68 5.49 0.57
CA GLY A 10 -2.79 6.57 1.55
C GLY A 10 -1.45 7.27 1.76
N LEU A 11 -1.42 8.60 1.61
CA LEU A 11 -0.21 9.42 1.80
C LEU A 11 -0.40 10.37 2.97
N GLY A 12 -0.38 9.81 4.18
CA GLY A 12 -0.36 10.59 5.40
C GLY A 12 0.99 10.48 6.10
N TRP A 13 1.03 10.90 7.35
CA TRP A 13 2.26 10.84 8.15
C TRP A 13 2.80 9.41 8.28
N VAL A 14 1.92 8.44 8.47
CA VAL A 14 2.32 7.02 8.65
C VAL A 14 2.97 6.48 7.37
N ALA A 15 2.45 6.86 6.21
CA ALA A 15 3.02 6.44 4.92
C ALA A 15 4.47 6.93 4.78
N GLY A 16 4.74 8.18 5.15
CA GLY A 16 6.09 8.72 5.13
C GLY A 16 7.04 7.94 6.03
N ALA A 17 6.59 7.59 7.24
CA ALA A 17 7.36 6.77 8.15
C ALA A 17 7.67 5.38 7.58
N HIS A 18 6.69 4.75 6.92
CA HIS A 18 6.87 3.45 6.27
C HIS A 18 7.89 3.54 5.13
N ILE A 19 7.81 4.57 4.29
CA ILE A 19 8.77 4.75 3.19
C ILE A 19 10.20 4.81 3.74
N GLU A 20 10.43 5.59 4.79
CA GLU A 20 11.74 5.71 5.40
C GLU A 20 12.21 4.38 6.00
N THR A 21 11.32 3.65 6.66
CA THR A 21 11.64 2.35 7.24
C THR A 21 12.04 1.33 6.17
N PHE A 22 11.31 1.30 5.04
CA PHE A 22 11.61 0.35 3.97
C PHE A 22 12.95 0.60 3.29
N LYS A 23 13.48 1.81 3.34
CA LYS A 23 14.82 2.09 2.81
C LYS A 23 15.90 1.24 3.48
N ALA A 24 15.69 0.85 4.73
CA ALA A 24 16.64 0.02 5.47
C ALA A 24 16.40 -1.48 5.31
N VAL A 25 15.32 -1.87 4.65
CA VAL A 25 14.96 -3.29 4.46
C VAL A 25 15.56 -3.80 3.16
N LYS A 26 16.33 -4.87 3.25
CA LYS A 26 16.87 -5.53 2.06
C LYS A 26 15.82 -6.42 1.44
N GLY A 27 15.71 -6.41 0.12
CA GLY A 27 14.80 -7.27 -0.62
C GLY A 27 13.40 -6.70 -0.81
N ALA A 28 13.14 -5.47 -0.33
CA ALA A 28 11.85 -4.82 -0.52
C ALA A 28 12.04 -3.31 -0.71
N ASP A 29 11.35 -2.75 -1.69
CA ASP A 29 11.36 -1.32 -1.98
C ASP A 29 9.93 -0.80 -2.11
N ILE A 30 9.70 0.42 -1.63
CA ILE A 30 8.47 1.14 -1.96
C ILE A 30 8.64 1.69 -3.38
N THR A 31 7.77 1.29 -4.30
CA THR A 31 7.85 1.68 -5.71
C THR A 31 6.64 2.46 -6.20
N ALA A 32 5.55 2.46 -5.46
CA ALA A 32 4.31 3.11 -5.86
C ALA A 32 3.54 3.63 -4.66
N VAL A 33 2.77 4.68 -4.89
CA VAL A 33 1.84 5.23 -3.91
C VAL A 33 0.49 5.44 -4.57
N CYS A 34 -0.57 5.35 -3.79
CA CYS A 34 -1.92 5.65 -4.24
C CYS A 34 -2.58 6.61 -3.25
N SER A 35 -3.12 7.71 -3.76
CA SER A 35 -3.86 8.66 -2.94
C SER A 35 -4.98 9.28 -3.77
N ARG A 36 -5.92 9.97 -3.10
CA ARG A 36 -7.03 10.63 -3.79
C ARG A 36 -6.58 11.85 -4.58
N ARG A 37 -5.38 12.38 -4.28
CA ARG A 37 -4.84 13.57 -4.94
C ARG A 37 -3.85 13.16 -6.01
N THR A 38 -3.83 13.93 -7.10
CA THR A 38 -2.80 13.78 -8.11
C THR A 38 -1.49 14.35 -7.58
N HIS A 39 -0.41 13.62 -7.77
CA HIS A 39 0.93 14.04 -7.36
C HIS A 39 1.86 14.06 -8.56
N ASP A 40 2.80 15.01 -8.56
CA ASP A 40 3.90 15.02 -9.51
C ASP A 40 4.90 13.92 -9.07
N GLU A 41 5.07 12.93 -9.92
CA GLU A 41 5.92 11.77 -9.59
C GLU A 41 7.38 12.16 -9.37
N ALA A 42 7.88 13.14 -10.13
CA ALA A 42 9.26 13.59 -9.98
C ALA A 42 9.47 14.30 -8.64
N LEU A 43 8.53 15.17 -8.25
CA LEU A 43 8.61 15.86 -6.97
C LEU A 43 8.45 14.90 -5.79
N LEU A 44 7.52 13.96 -5.90
CA LEU A 44 7.28 12.96 -4.88
C LEU A 44 8.51 12.06 -4.70
N SER A 45 9.09 11.62 -5.80
CA SER A 45 10.29 10.78 -5.78
C SER A 45 11.48 11.53 -5.15
N ALA A 46 11.63 12.82 -5.45
CA ALA A 46 12.67 13.65 -4.86
C ALA A 46 12.44 13.83 -3.35
N GLU A 47 11.20 14.04 -2.92
CA GLU A 47 10.86 14.23 -1.51
C GLU A 47 11.23 13.00 -0.67
N PHE A 48 10.94 11.81 -1.17
CA PHE A 48 11.20 10.57 -0.43
C PHE A 48 12.52 9.90 -0.78
N GLY A 49 13.25 10.44 -1.76
CA GLY A 49 14.57 9.93 -2.13
C GLY A 49 14.56 8.55 -2.79
N THR A 50 13.45 8.18 -3.42
CA THR A 50 13.31 6.91 -4.14
C THR A 50 12.34 7.08 -5.30
N PRO A 51 12.54 6.40 -6.45
CA PRO A 51 11.58 6.49 -7.55
C PRO A 51 10.22 5.95 -7.14
N LEU A 52 9.17 6.78 -7.36
CA LEU A 52 7.80 6.43 -6.98
C LEU A 52 6.86 6.70 -8.15
N LYS A 53 6.00 5.73 -8.45
CA LYS A 53 4.88 5.92 -9.35
C LYS A 53 3.66 6.31 -8.53
N ALA A 54 2.92 7.32 -8.97
CA ALA A 54 1.75 7.82 -8.26
C ALA A 54 0.47 7.37 -8.96
N TYR A 55 -0.42 6.77 -8.20
CA TYR A 55 -1.75 6.35 -8.66
C TYR A 55 -2.82 7.15 -7.94
N THR A 56 -3.90 7.47 -8.64
CA THR A 56 -5.12 8.00 -8.02
C THR A 56 -6.22 6.95 -7.98
N ASP A 57 -6.06 5.87 -8.74
CA ASP A 57 -7.00 4.76 -8.80
C ASP A 57 -6.36 3.51 -8.19
N TYR A 58 -6.90 3.07 -7.07
CA TYR A 58 -6.40 1.90 -6.35
C TYR A 58 -6.50 0.62 -7.20
N VAL A 59 -7.57 0.49 -7.98
CA VAL A 59 -7.75 -0.68 -8.85
C VAL A 59 -6.63 -0.76 -9.90
N GLU A 60 -6.23 0.37 -10.46
CA GLU A 60 -5.10 0.42 -11.39
C GLU A 60 -3.80 -0.02 -10.72
N MET A 61 -3.56 0.44 -9.50
CA MET A 61 -2.35 0.02 -8.76
C MET A 61 -2.37 -1.49 -8.49
N LEU A 62 -3.52 -2.03 -8.10
CA LEU A 62 -3.65 -3.47 -7.86
C LEU A 62 -3.48 -4.30 -9.13
N ALA A 63 -3.77 -3.73 -10.30
CA ALA A 63 -3.61 -4.43 -11.58
C ALA A 63 -2.15 -4.50 -12.04
N ASN A 64 -1.24 -3.76 -11.42
CA ASN A 64 0.17 -3.78 -11.80
C ASN A 64 0.84 -5.06 -11.27
N PRO A 65 1.28 -5.97 -12.15
CA PRO A 65 1.88 -7.25 -11.71
C PRO A 65 3.25 -7.08 -11.07
N ASP A 66 3.88 -5.91 -11.21
CA ASP A 66 5.18 -5.64 -10.61
C ASP A 66 5.07 -5.20 -9.15
N ILE A 67 3.86 -4.95 -8.66
CA ILE A 67 3.61 -4.65 -7.24
C ILE A 67 3.21 -5.95 -6.54
N HIS A 68 3.98 -6.34 -5.53
CA HIS A 68 3.82 -7.63 -4.84
C HIS A 68 3.13 -7.49 -3.49
N VAL A 69 3.30 -6.34 -2.83
CA VAL A 69 2.83 -6.08 -1.48
C VAL A 69 2.07 -4.76 -1.46
N ILE A 70 0.96 -4.72 -0.76
CA ILE A 70 0.21 -3.48 -0.51
C ILE A 70 0.33 -3.12 0.97
N ASP A 71 0.80 -1.91 1.25
CA ASP A 71 0.91 -1.36 2.58
C ASP A 71 -0.21 -0.33 2.77
N ILE A 72 -1.17 -0.66 3.64
CA ILE A 72 -2.38 0.14 3.81
C ILE A 72 -2.18 1.14 4.93
N CYS A 73 -2.09 2.41 4.55
CA CYS A 73 -1.86 3.55 5.46
C CYS A 73 -3.02 4.55 5.45
N THR A 74 -4.19 4.14 4.97
CA THR A 74 -5.38 4.98 4.93
C THR A 74 -6.07 5.02 6.30
N PRO A 75 -7.04 5.97 6.51
CA PRO A 75 -7.83 5.96 7.74
C PRO A 75 -8.56 4.64 7.97
N HIS A 76 -8.77 4.30 9.23
CA HIS A 76 -9.34 3.02 9.66
C HIS A 76 -10.59 2.55 8.92
N PRO A 77 -11.57 3.42 8.60
CA PRO A 77 -12.79 2.97 7.90
C PRO A 77 -12.57 2.29 6.56
N TYR A 78 -11.42 2.52 5.93
CA TYR A 78 -11.12 1.97 4.60
C TYR A 78 -10.30 0.68 4.65
N HIS A 79 -9.75 0.30 5.81
CA HIS A 79 -8.78 -0.79 5.90
C HIS A 79 -9.33 -2.13 5.41
N ALA A 80 -10.52 -2.52 5.88
CA ALA A 80 -11.07 -3.83 5.52
C ALA A 80 -11.33 -3.96 4.02
N ASP A 81 -11.99 -2.97 3.42
CA ASP A 81 -12.31 -3.00 2.00
C ASP A 81 -11.04 -3.01 1.14
N GLN A 82 -10.07 -2.20 1.49
CA GLN A 82 -8.80 -2.14 0.75
C GLN A 82 -7.99 -3.41 0.91
N ALA A 83 -7.99 -4.01 2.09
CA ALA A 83 -7.30 -5.27 2.33
C ALA A 83 -7.92 -6.42 1.55
N VAL A 84 -9.25 -6.51 1.51
CA VAL A 84 -9.96 -7.53 0.74
C VAL A 84 -9.63 -7.39 -0.75
N ALA A 85 -9.69 -6.17 -1.29
CA ALA A 85 -9.39 -5.93 -2.70
C ALA A 85 -7.95 -6.33 -3.04
N ALA A 86 -6.98 -5.99 -2.18
CA ALA A 86 -5.59 -6.34 -2.42
C ALA A 86 -5.37 -7.86 -2.34
N ALA A 87 -5.97 -8.53 -1.37
CA ALA A 87 -5.86 -9.99 -1.24
C ALA A 87 -6.48 -10.70 -2.45
N GLU A 88 -7.63 -10.23 -2.93
CA GLU A 88 -8.27 -10.78 -4.12
C GLU A 88 -7.42 -10.57 -5.38
N ALA A 89 -6.60 -9.51 -5.41
CA ALA A 89 -5.66 -9.26 -6.49
C ALA A 89 -4.36 -10.07 -6.35
N GLY A 90 -4.25 -10.92 -5.34
CA GLY A 90 -3.09 -11.76 -5.11
C GLY A 90 -1.91 -11.07 -4.46
N LYS A 91 -2.13 -9.93 -3.82
CA LYS A 91 -1.08 -9.16 -3.15
C LYS A 91 -0.91 -9.60 -1.70
N HIS A 92 0.31 -9.52 -1.19
CA HIS A 92 0.57 -9.61 0.24
C HIS A 92 0.20 -8.29 0.91
N LEU A 93 -0.06 -8.30 2.20
CA LEU A 93 -0.61 -7.14 2.91
C LEU A 93 0.22 -6.74 4.13
N ILE A 94 0.36 -5.43 4.31
CA ILE A 94 0.79 -4.80 5.55
C ILE A 94 -0.34 -3.84 5.94
N ILE A 95 -0.87 -3.96 7.15
CA ILE A 95 -2.02 -3.16 7.59
C ILE A 95 -1.75 -2.61 8.99
N GLU A 96 -1.97 -1.30 9.16
CA GLU A 96 -1.92 -0.66 10.47
C GLU A 96 -3.12 -1.07 11.33
N LYS A 97 -2.94 -1.07 12.64
CA LYS A 97 -4.03 -1.38 13.58
C LYS A 97 -5.02 -0.22 13.70
N PRO A 98 -6.30 -0.49 13.92
CA PRO A 98 -6.92 -1.80 13.92
C PRO A 98 -7.09 -2.35 12.51
N ILE A 99 -6.96 -3.69 12.35
CA ILE A 99 -7.06 -4.34 11.05
C ILE A 99 -8.49 -4.27 10.52
N ALA A 100 -9.47 -4.46 11.41
CA ALA A 100 -10.87 -4.40 11.06
C ALA A 100 -11.64 -3.69 12.16
N LEU A 101 -12.76 -3.03 11.78
CA LEU A 101 -13.59 -2.27 12.72
C LEU A 101 -14.75 -3.06 13.29
N THR A 102 -15.22 -4.10 12.58
CA THR A 102 -16.37 -4.90 12.95
C THR A 102 -16.06 -6.39 12.79
N ALA A 103 -16.88 -7.24 13.45
CA ALA A 103 -16.76 -8.68 13.28
C ALA A 103 -16.99 -9.10 11.81
N LYS A 104 -17.89 -8.42 11.11
CA LYS A 104 -18.14 -8.67 9.69
C LYS A 104 -16.90 -8.41 8.86
N GLU A 105 -16.22 -7.29 9.08
CA GLU A 105 -15.01 -6.94 8.36
C GLU A 105 -13.88 -7.91 8.68
N ALA A 106 -13.75 -8.34 9.93
CA ALA A 106 -12.76 -9.32 10.31
C ALA A 106 -13.01 -10.66 9.59
N ALA A 107 -14.28 -11.08 9.49
CA ALA A 107 -14.64 -12.30 8.77
C ALA A 107 -14.30 -12.20 7.29
N GLN A 108 -14.52 -11.03 6.67
CA GLN A 108 -14.14 -10.82 5.27
C GLN A 108 -12.63 -10.96 5.06
N LEU A 109 -11.81 -10.46 5.97
CA LEU A 109 -10.36 -10.60 5.89
C LEU A 109 -9.92 -12.05 6.00
N LEU A 110 -10.56 -12.82 6.86
CA LEU A 110 -10.26 -14.24 7.01
C LEU A 110 -10.62 -15.04 5.75
N ASP A 111 -11.70 -14.65 5.07
CA ASP A 111 -12.15 -15.35 3.86
C ASP A 111 -11.17 -15.20 2.69
N VAL A 112 -10.40 -14.13 2.62
CA VAL A 112 -9.49 -13.87 1.50
C VAL A 112 -8.03 -14.24 1.76
N GLN A 113 -7.76 -14.80 2.91
CA GLN A 113 -6.39 -15.25 3.23
C GLN A 113 -6.02 -16.59 2.60
#